data_de80886e7b8b87f1c06c9f7897d1676a
#
_entry.id   de80886e7b8b87f1c06c9f7897d1676a
#
_cell.length_a   1.000
_cell.length_b   1.000
_cell.length_c   1.000
_cell.angle_alpha   90.00
_cell.angle_beta   90.00
_cell.angle_gamma   90.00
#
_symmetry.space_group_name_H-M   'P 1'
#
loop_
_entity.id
_entity.type
_entity.pdbx_description
1 polymer ?
#
loop_
_entity_poly.entity_id
_entity_poly.type
_entity_poly.pdbx_seq_one_letter_code
_entity_poly.pdbx_strand_id
1 'polypeptide(L)'
;AYYIIAPAEASSNLARYDGMRYGLRVEGHDIYDTFKKTRAAGFGDEVKRRMIIGTAVLSSESYDVYFMQAARVRRMIADSFNTAFEQCDLIVCPSSAGTAMPLDSGLSPLEFYALDLFTVAMNLAGIPACSVPCGLATNGLPLGMQVMGRRFDDMRVLQLAKHIESVASVDNRPTTIMGK
;
A
#
# COMPACT_ATOMS: atom_id res chain seq x y z
N ALA A 1 -12.45 4.41 1.59
CA ALA A 1 -11.81 5.46 0.78
C ALA A 1 -10.63 4.93 -0.04
N TYR A 2 -9.73 4.15 0.57
CA TYR A 2 -8.52 3.63 -0.10
C TYR A 2 -8.86 2.85 -1.39
N TYR A 3 -9.75 1.86 -1.30
CA TYR A 3 -10.15 1.02 -2.44
C TYR A 3 -10.97 1.74 -3.53
N ILE A 4 -11.17 3.05 -3.37
CA ILE A 4 -11.71 3.95 -4.39
C ILE A 4 -10.61 4.84 -4.95
N ILE A 5 -9.86 5.51 -4.08
CA ILE A 5 -8.83 6.48 -4.47
C ILE A 5 -7.64 5.78 -5.16
N ALA A 6 -7.10 4.71 -4.55
CA ALA A 6 -5.93 4.04 -5.10
C ALA A 6 -6.17 3.42 -6.49
N PRO A 7 -7.29 2.71 -6.76
CA PRO A 7 -7.63 2.29 -8.12
C PRO A 7 -7.83 3.45 -9.10
N ALA A 8 -8.46 4.55 -8.68
CA ALA A 8 -8.64 5.73 -9.52
C ALA A 8 -7.30 6.35 -9.93
N GLU A 9 -6.39 6.54 -8.97
CA GLU A 9 -5.03 7.01 -9.25
C GLU A 9 -4.24 6.00 -10.11
N ALA A 10 -4.33 4.70 -9.83
CA ALA A 10 -3.67 3.66 -10.59
C ALA A 10 -4.11 3.64 -12.05
N SER A 11 -5.42 3.74 -12.34
CA SER A 11 -5.94 3.76 -13.70
C SER A 11 -5.38 4.92 -14.52
N SER A 12 -5.26 6.10 -13.90
CA SER A 12 -4.69 7.29 -14.51
C SER A 12 -3.16 7.19 -14.69
N ASN A 13 -2.45 6.79 -13.64
CA ASN A 13 -0.99 6.72 -13.63
C ASN A 13 -0.45 5.63 -14.56
N LEU A 14 -1.14 4.49 -14.68
CA LEU A 14 -0.74 3.38 -15.52
C LEU A 14 -1.20 3.52 -16.99
N ALA A 15 -1.96 4.56 -17.33
CA ALA A 15 -2.37 4.83 -18.71
C ALA A 15 -1.17 5.04 -19.65
N ARG A 16 -0.06 5.56 -19.11
CA ARG A 16 1.18 5.82 -19.86
C ARG A 16 1.96 4.57 -20.30
N TYR A 17 1.67 3.40 -19.72
CA TYR A 17 2.33 2.14 -20.05
C TYR A 17 1.61 1.47 -21.23
N ASP A 18 1.93 1.92 -22.42
CA ASP A 18 1.31 1.53 -23.69
C ASP A 18 2.24 0.71 -24.61
N GLY A 19 3.53 0.55 -24.21
CA GLY A 19 4.54 -0.16 -24.98
C GLY A 19 5.14 0.62 -26.14
N MET A 20 4.84 1.93 -26.26
CA MET A 20 5.35 2.77 -27.36
C MET A 20 6.65 3.48 -27.00
N ARG A 21 6.76 4.00 -25.79
CA ARG A 21 7.87 4.84 -25.36
C ARG A 21 8.92 4.08 -24.55
N TYR A 22 8.49 3.12 -23.75
CA TYR A 22 9.35 2.34 -22.85
C TYR A 22 8.61 1.10 -22.33
N GLY A 23 9.37 0.20 -21.74
CA GLY A 23 8.85 -1.02 -21.12
C GLY A 23 8.55 -2.14 -22.10
N LEU A 24 7.76 -3.09 -21.67
CA LEU A 24 7.34 -4.23 -22.48
C LEU A 24 6.56 -3.74 -23.70
N ARG A 25 6.89 -4.30 -24.87
CA ARG A 25 6.13 -4.13 -26.11
C ARG A 25 5.82 -5.49 -26.73
N VAL A 26 4.56 -5.71 -27.03
CA VAL A 26 4.08 -6.87 -27.77
C VAL A 26 3.45 -6.38 -29.07
N GLU A 27 4.05 -6.73 -30.20
CA GLU A 27 3.58 -6.26 -31.51
C GLU A 27 2.20 -6.81 -31.85
N GLY A 28 1.35 -5.94 -32.35
CA GLY A 28 0.03 -6.23 -32.89
C GLY A 28 -0.01 -5.96 -34.40
N HIS A 29 -1.16 -6.21 -35.01
CA HIS A 29 -1.38 -5.90 -36.43
C HIS A 29 -1.62 -4.40 -36.68
N ASP A 30 -2.01 -3.66 -35.67
CA ASP A 30 -2.13 -2.22 -35.66
C ASP A 30 -1.77 -1.62 -34.27
N ILE A 31 -1.87 -0.31 -34.14
CA ILE A 31 -1.51 0.39 -32.90
C ILE A 31 -2.43 -0.01 -31.72
N TYR A 32 -3.71 -0.19 -31.95
CA TYR A 32 -4.68 -0.58 -30.93
C TYR A 32 -4.46 -2.01 -30.44
N ASP A 33 -4.18 -2.92 -31.38
CA ASP A 33 -3.86 -4.31 -31.07
C ASP A 33 -2.51 -4.41 -30.32
N THR A 34 -1.53 -3.59 -30.68
CA THR A 34 -0.26 -3.46 -29.97
C THR A 34 -0.49 -3.01 -28.51
N PHE A 35 -1.28 -1.97 -28.28
CA PHE A 35 -1.63 -1.53 -26.94
C PHE A 35 -2.34 -2.62 -26.14
N LYS A 36 -3.35 -3.25 -26.73
CA LYS A 36 -4.14 -4.30 -26.09
C LYS A 36 -3.26 -5.48 -25.69
N LYS A 37 -2.45 -5.99 -26.58
CA LYS A 37 -1.55 -7.14 -26.35
C LYS A 37 -0.47 -6.81 -25.33
N THR A 38 0.15 -5.63 -25.44
CA THR A 38 1.17 -5.17 -24.51
C THR A 38 0.63 -5.06 -23.09
N ARG A 39 -0.49 -4.39 -22.90
CA ARG A 39 -1.10 -4.21 -21.58
C ARG A 39 -1.64 -5.53 -21.01
N ALA A 40 -2.19 -6.40 -21.85
CA ALA A 40 -2.64 -7.74 -21.44
C ALA A 40 -1.49 -8.61 -20.92
N ALA A 41 -0.33 -8.55 -21.57
CA ALA A 41 0.85 -9.33 -21.21
C ALA A 41 1.62 -8.70 -20.02
N GLY A 42 1.67 -7.37 -19.94
CA GLY A 42 2.51 -6.65 -18.97
C GLY A 42 1.88 -6.45 -17.61
N PHE A 43 0.55 -6.44 -17.49
CA PHE A 43 -0.13 -6.24 -16.22
C PHE A 43 -0.69 -7.54 -15.66
N GLY A 44 -0.41 -7.82 -14.39
CA GLY A 44 -1.03 -8.90 -13.63
C GLY A 44 -2.53 -8.65 -13.39
N ASP A 45 -3.24 -9.69 -12.98
CA ASP A 45 -4.71 -9.65 -12.89
C ASP A 45 -5.23 -8.66 -11.85
N GLU A 46 -4.56 -8.51 -10.70
CA GLU A 46 -4.95 -7.53 -9.70
C GLU A 46 -4.78 -6.08 -10.20
N VAL A 47 -3.70 -5.80 -10.94
CA VAL A 47 -3.49 -4.46 -11.53
C VAL A 47 -4.57 -4.17 -12.58
N LYS A 48 -4.92 -5.15 -13.41
CA LYS A 48 -6.03 -5.04 -14.39
C LYS A 48 -7.35 -4.75 -13.69
N ARG A 49 -7.65 -5.46 -12.59
CA ARG A 49 -8.85 -5.25 -11.77
C ARG A 49 -8.89 -3.82 -11.23
N ARG A 50 -7.80 -3.33 -10.64
CA ARG A 50 -7.71 -1.95 -10.12
C ARG A 50 -7.90 -0.90 -11.21
N MET A 51 -7.31 -1.11 -12.40
CA MET A 51 -7.52 -0.19 -13.52
C MET A 51 -8.98 -0.13 -13.96
N ILE A 52 -9.68 -1.27 -14.03
CA ILE A 52 -11.11 -1.32 -14.39
C ILE A 52 -11.95 -0.60 -13.35
N ILE A 53 -11.75 -0.90 -12.06
CA ILE A 53 -12.44 -0.23 -10.94
C ILE A 53 -12.18 1.27 -10.99
N GLY A 54 -10.91 1.69 -11.15
CA GLY A 54 -10.53 3.09 -11.19
C GLY A 54 -11.18 3.84 -12.35
N THR A 55 -11.24 3.24 -13.52
CA THR A 55 -11.92 3.83 -14.69
C THR A 55 -13.40 4.00 -14.44
N ALA A 56 -14.07 3.00 -13.83
CA ALA A 56 -15.48 3.09 -13.47
C ALA A 56 -15.75 4.19 -12.42
N VAL A 57 -14.90 4.29 -11.39
CA VAL A 57 -15.01 5.32 -10.34
C VAL A 57 -14.83 6.74 -10.89
N LEU A 58 -13.97 6.91 -11.90
CA LEU A 58 -13.71 8.21 -12.53
C LEU A 58 -14.71 8.55 -13.64
N SER A 59 -15.68 7.69 -13.94
CA SER A 59 -16.76 8.01 -14.90
C SER A 59 -17.65 9.13 -14.37
N SER A 60 -18.26 9.90 -15.27
CA SER A 60 -19.14 11.03 -14.92
C SER A 60 -20.29 10.65 -13.98
N GLU A 61 -20.83 9.44 -14.09
CA GLU A 61 -21.92 8.95 -13.26
C GLU A 61 -21.46 8.57 -11.83
N SER A 62 -20.22 8.13 -11.69
CA SER A 62 -19.69 7.59 -10.43
C SER A 62 -18.82 8.59 -9.67
N TYR A 63 -18.29 9.60 -10.34
CA TYR A 63 -17.29 10.51 -9.78
C TYR A 63 -17.76 11.21 -8.50
N ASP A 64 -18.93 11.87 -8.54
CA ASP A 64 -19.44 12.61 -7.39
C ASP A 64 -19.90 11.66 -6.27
N VAL A 65 -20.45 10.51 -6.62
CA VAL A 65 -21.00 9.54 -5.66
C VAL A 65 -19.90 8.82 -4.90
N TYR A 66 -18.84 8.39 -5.59
CA TYR A 66 -17.78 7.57 -4.98
C TYR A 66 -16.48 8.32 -4.76
N PHE A 67 -15.90 8.94 -5.80
CA PHE A 67 -14.59 9.56 -5.70
C PHE A 67 -14.58 10.77 -4.78
N MET A 68 -15.55 11.67 -4.93
CA MET A 68 -15.65 12.85 -4.08
C MET A 68 -15.96 12.51 -2.62
N GLN A 69 -16.77 11.48 -2.36
CA GLN A 69 -17.01 11.02 -0.99
C GLN A 69 -15.74 10.39 -0.39
N ALA A 70 -15.02 9.59 -1.15
CA ALA A 70 -13.75 9.01 -0.71
C ALA A 70 -12.71 10.09 -0.41
N ALA A 71 -12.64 11.16 -1.20
CA ALA A 71 -11.77 12.30 -0.97
C ALA A 71 -12.13 13.06 0.33
N ARG A 72 -13.42 13.20 0.65
CA ARG A 72 -13.87 13.77 1.94
C ARG A 72 -13.45 12.90 3.11
N VAL A 73 -13.63 11.58 3.01
CA VAL A 73 -13.18 10.64 4.05
C VAL A 73 -11.66 10.69 4.22
N ARG A 74 -10.89 10.77 3.12
CA ARG A 74 -9.44 10.98 3.16
C ARG A 74 -9.08 12.23 3.97
N ARG A 75 -9.79 13.33 3.76
CA ARG A 75 -9.56 14.57 4.52
C ARG A 75 -9.84 14.37 6.00
N MET A 76 -10.95 13.72 6.37
CA MET A 76 -11.28 13.44 7.76
C MET A 76 -10.20 12.59 8.44
N ILE A 77 -9.65 11.59 7.75
CA ILE A 77 -8.54 10.77 8.25
C ILE A 77 -7.32 11.65 8.53
N ALA A 78 -6.94 12.51 7.58
CA ALA A 78 -5.80 13.41 7.74
C ALA A 78 -6.00 14.37 8.93
N ASP A 79 -7.20 14.93 9.10
CA ASP A 79 -7.52 15.82 10.20
C ASP A 79 -7.48 15.08 11.55
N SER A 80 -7.91 13.80 11.61
CA SER A 80 -7.79 12.98 12.82
C SER A 80 -6.34 12.76 13.23
N PHE A 81 -5.43 12.51 12.29
CA PHE A 81 -3.99 12.42 12.58
C PHE A 81 -3.41 13.75 13.04
N ASN A 82 -3.79 14.86 12.40
CA ASN A 82 -3.35 16.19 12.82
C ASN A 82 -3.74 16.47 14.27
N THR A 83 -4.98 16.18 14.65
CA THR A 83 -5.46 16.32 16.03
C THR A 83 -4.68 15.44 17.01
N ALA A 84 -4.41 14.17 16.65
CA ALA A 84 -3.61 13.29 17.49
C ALA A 84 -2.19 13.84 17.70
N PHE A 85 -1.58 14.39 16.66
CA PHE A 85 -0.25 14.99 16.74
C PHE A 85 -0.20 16.33 17.53
N GLU A 86 -1.31 16.91 17.90
CA GLU A 86 -1.31 18.02 18.90
C GLU A 86 -0.92 17.53 20.30
N GLN A 87 -1.12 16.24 20.58
CA GLN A 87 -0.89 15.63 21.89
C GLN A 87 0.36 14.74 21.96
N CYS A 88 0.93 14.35 20.81
CA CYS A 88 2.12 13.50 20.73
C CYS A 88 3.01 13.87 19.56
N ASP A 89 4.26 13.45 19.61
CA ASP A 89 5.24 13.67 18.53
C ASP A 89 5.22 12.57 17.49
N LEU A 90 5.01 11.33 17.91
CA LEU A 90 4.98 10.13 17.09
C LEU A 90 3.85 9.22 17.55
N ILE A 91 3.30 8.45 16.60
CA ILE A 91 2.31 7.40 16.86
C ILE A 91 2.93 6.07 16.49
N VAL A 92 2.76 5.05 17.33
CA VAL A 92 3.22 3.69 17.07
C VAL A 92 2.06 2.72 17.15
N CYS A 93 2.07 1.73 16.26
CA CYS A 93 1.09 0.65 16.26
C CYS A 93 1.71 -0.60 15.60
N PRO A 94 1.05 -1.78 15.66
CA PRO A 94 1.46 -2.92 14.87
C PRO A 94 1.47 -2.59 13.36
N SER A 95 2.43 -3.15 12.61
CA SER A 95 2.46 -3.00 11.15
C SER A 95 1.38 -3.81 10.45
N SER A 96 0.97 -4.92 11.05
CA SER A 96 -0.08 -5.80 10.55
C SER A 96 -0.85 -6.44 11.71
N ALA A 97 -2.01 -7.03 11.41
CA ALA A 97 -2.85 -7.71 12.41
C ALA A 97 -2.24 -9.02 12.93
N GLY A 98 -1.19 -9.53 12.27
CA GLY A 98 -0.54 -10.79 12.65
C GLY A 98 0.77 -10.99 11.88
N THR A 99 1.27 -12.22 11.91
CA THR A 99 2.45 -12.64 11.16
C THR A 99 2.13 -12.88 9.69
N ALA A 100 3.17 -13.09 8.87
CA ALA A 100 3.00 -13.45 7.46
C ALA A 100 2.07 -14.66 7.30
N MET A 101 1.21 -14.60 6.29
CA MET A 101 0.28 -15.67 5.95
C MET A 101 0.96 -16.75 5.09
N PRO A 102 0.51 -18.00 5.14
CA PRO A 102 0.94 -19.01 4.17
C PRO A 102 0.63 -18.58 2.74
N LEU A 103 1.49 -18.98 1.78
CA LEU A 103 1.34 -18.61 0.37
C LEU A 103 0.01 -19.10 -0.25
N ASP A 104 -0.49 -20.22 0.24
CA ASP A 104 -1.72 -20.87 -0.19
C ASP A 104 -2.85 -20.76 0.86
N SER A 105 -2.90 -19.63 1.55
CA SER A 105 -3.86 -19.39 2.65
C SER A 105 -5.34 -19.51 2.27
N GLY A 106 -5.66 -19.44 0.97
CA GLY A 106 -7.05 -19.57 0.49
C GLY A 106 -7.95 -18.39 0.89
N LEU A 107 -7.39 -17.28 1.35
CA LEU A 107 -8.16 -16.11 1.77
C LEU A 107 -9.00 -15.54 0.63
N SER A 108 -10.23 -15.18 0.96
CA SER A 108 -11.06 -14.36 0.08
C SER A 108 -10.45 -12.97 -0.12
N PRO A 109 -10.77 -12.25 -1.20
CA PRO A 109 -10.30 -10.88 -1.42
C PRO A 109 -10.62 -9.94 -0.25
N LEU A 110 -11.75 -10.12 0.42
CA LEU A 110 -12.15 -9.28 1.54
C LEU A 110 -11.27 -9.54 2.79
N GLU A 111 -10.97 -10.80 3.09
CA GLU A 111 -10.05 -11.16 4.17
C GLU A 111 -8.63 -10.66 3.88
N PHE A 112 -8.21 -10.74 2.63
CA PHE A 112 -6.91 -10.19 2.21
C PHE A 112 -6.84 -8.67 2.43
N TYR A 113 -7.92 -7.95 2.11
CA TYR A 113 -7.98 -6.50 2.35
C TYR A 113 -8.00 -6.12 3.84
N ALA A 114 -8.47 -7.01 4.72
CA ALA A 114 -8.42 -6.76 6.17
C ALA A 114 -6.99 -6.74 6.73
N LEU A 115 -6.02 -7.33 6.03
CA LEU A 115 -4.59 -7.27 6.40
C LEU A 115 -4.02 -5.85 6.28
N ASP A 116 -4.62 -4.99 5.46
CA ASP A 116 -4.20 -3.61 5.25
C ASP A 116 -4.69 -2.63 6.32
N LEU A 117 -5.40 -3.13 7.36
CA LEU A 117 -6.06 -2.30 8.36
C LEU A 117 -5.15 -1.21 8.97
N PHE A 118 -3.90 -1.57 9.28
CA PHE A 118 -2.95 -0.67 9.92
C PHE A 118 -2.13 0.17 8.93
N THR A 119 -2.13 -0.16 7.63
CA THR A 119 -1.25 0.47 6.63
C THR A 119 -1.93 1.49 5.74
N VAL A 120 -3.25 1.47 5.67
CA VAL A 120 -4.03 2.32 4.76
C VAL A 120 -4.16 3.76 5.25
N ALA A 121 -4.39 3.96 6.55
CA ALA A 121 -4.79 5.26 7.07
C ALA A 121 -3.71 6.33 6.92
N MET A 122 -2.43 6.04 7.26
CA MET A 122 -1.34 6.99 7.13
C MET A 122 -1.00 7.31 5.67
N ASN A 123 -1.17 6.34 4.74
CA ASN A 123 -1.03 6.59 3.31
C ASN A 123 -2.08 7.57 2.80
N LEU A 124 -3.34 7.43 3.23
CA LEU A 124 -4.40 8.38 2.90
C LEU A 124 -4.17 9.75 3.52
N ALA A 125 -3.66 9.82 4.75
CA ALA A 125 -3.33 11.05 5.42
C ALA A 125 -2.12 11.78 4.80
N GLY A 126 -1.24 11.05 4.10
CA GLY A 126 -0.03 11.60 3.50
C GLY A 126 1.02 12.01 4.55
N ILE A 127 1.19 11.17 5.57
CA ILE A 127 2.18 11.33 6.63
C ILE A 127 3.32 10.32 6.48
N PRO A 128 4.55 10.64 6.94
CA PRO A 128 5.64 9.69 6.93
C PRO A 128 5.39 8.55 7.91
N ALA A 129 5.70 7.35 7.48
CA ALA A 129 5.64 6.15 8.30
C ALA A 129 6.70 5.15 7.88
N CYS A 130 7.18 4.34 8.82
CA CYS A 130 8.01 3.19 8.53
C CYS A 130 7.65 2.00 9.41
N SER A 131 7.91 0.80 8.92
CA SER A 131 7.80 -0.43 9.68
C SER A 131 9.18 -0.92 10.08
N VAL A 132 9.33 -1.33 11.33
CA VAL A 132 10.58 -1.86 11.88
C VAL A 132 10.30 -3.17 12.61
N PRO A 133 11.18 -4.20 12.49
CA PRO A 133 11.04 -5.43 13.25
C PRO A 133 11.14 -5.14 14.75
N CYS A 134 10.23 -5.73 15.54
CA CYS A 134 10.18 -5.50 16.98
C CYS A 134 10.18 -6.79 17.82
N GLY A 135 10.24 -7.96 17.19
CA GLY A 135 10.25 -9.25 17.85
C GLY A 135 9.88 -10.40 16.94
N LEU A 136 9.79 -11.58 17.53
CA LEU A 136 9.28 -12.78 16.87
C LEU A 136 8.01 -13.24 17.58
N ALA A 137 7.04 -13.73 16.81
CA ALA A 137 5.87 -14.41 17.34
C ALA A 137 6.23 -15.83 17.82
N THR A 138 5.30 -16.49 18.51
CA THR A 138 5.49 -17.85 19.02
C THR A 138 5.75 -18.88 17.93
N ASN A 139 5.35 -18.62 16.70
CA ASN A 139 5.63 -19.44 15.53
C ASN A 139 6.97 -19.12 14.85
N GLY A 140 7.81 -18.24 15.45
CA GLY A 140 9.11 -17.86 14.93
C GLY A 140 9.09 -16.82 13.78
N LEU A 141 7.92 -16.36 13.34
CA LEU A 141 7.80 -15.34 12.30
C LEU A 141 7.96 -13.93 12.87
N PRO A 142 8.54 -12.99 12.11
CA PRO A 142 8.77 -11.63 12.57
C PRO A 142 7.48 -10.85 12.80
N LEU A 143 7.51 -9.98 13.81
CA LEU A 143 6.51 -8.97 14.10
C LEU A 143 7.06 -7.60 13.78
N GLY A 144 6.24 -6.76 13.16
CA GLY A 144 6.59 -5.39 12.81
C GLY A 144 5.85 -4.37 13.67
N MET A 145 6.55 -3.32 14.06
CA MET A 145 6.00 -2.12 14.66
C MET A 145 6.04 -0.98 13.63
N GLN A 146 4.94 -0.28 13.47
CA GLN A 146 4.86 0.89 12.60
C GLN A 146 5.04 2.16 13.42
N VAL A 147 5.87 3.05 12.92
CA VAL A 147 6.11 4.39 13.47
C VAL A 147 5.59 5.41 12.48
N MET A 148 4.77 6.34 12.94
CA MET A 148 4.17 7.41 12.13
C MET A 148 4.52 8.77 12.73
N GLY A 149 4.79 9.77 11.89
CA GLY A 149 5.14 11.12 12.29
C GLY A 149 4.30 12.17 11.58
N ARG A 150 4.45 13.41 12.02
CA ARG A 150 3.85 14.58 11.36
C ARG A 150 4.34 14.68 9.93
N ARG A 151 3.55 15.32 9.08
CA ARG A 151 3.92 15.54 7.69
C ARG A 151 5.29 16.22 7.59
N PHE A 152 6.18 15.66 6.77
CA PHE A 152 7.56 16.08 6.56
C PHE A 152 8.51 15.87 7.76
N ASP A 153 8.11 15.15 8.80
CA ASP A 153 8.96 14.82 9.96
C ASP A 153 9.58 13.40 9.81
N ASP A 154 10.04 13.08 8.63
CA ASP A 154 10.64 11.78 8.27
C ASP A 154 11.83 11.44 9.17
N MET A 155 12.64 12.45 9.52
CA MET A 155 13.82 12.26 10.34
C MET A 155 13.47 11.71 11.73
N ARG A 156 12.43 12.24 12.37
CA ARG A 156 12.02 11.78 13.70
C ARG A 156 11.45 10.36 13.66
N VAL A 157 10.70 10.04 12.60
CA VAL A 157 10.22 8.67 12.35
C VAL A 157 11.38 7.70 12.26
N LEU A 158 12.41 8.01 11.46
CA LEU A 158 13.60 7.16 11.28
C LEU A 158 14.45 7.07 12.56
N GLN A 159 14.55 8.13 13.34
CA GLN A 159 15.26 8.11 14.62
C GLN A 159 14.63 7.13 15.62
N LEU A 160 13.30 7.17 15.77
CA LEU A 160 12.60 6.22 16.65
C LEU A 160 12.67 4.80 16.09
N ALA A 161 12.50 4.61 14.78
CA ALA A 161 12.64 3.32 14.13
C ALA A 161 14.01 2.69 14.41
N LYS A 162 15.09 3.45 14.23
CA LYS A 162 16.45 3.01 14.55
C LYS A 162 16.61 2.64 16.03
N HIS A 163 16.01 3.40 16.93
CA HIS A 163 16.04 3.08 18.36
C HIS A 163 15.32 1.76 18.66
N ILE A 164 14.11 1.56 18.12
CA ILE A 164 13.35 0.32 18.26
C ILE A 164 14.17 -0.87 17.74
N GLU A 165 14.74 -0.77 16.55
CA GLU A 165 15.57 -1.81 15.96
C GLU A 165 16.76 -2.18 16.86
N SER A 166 17.43 -1.18 17.44
CA SER A 166 18.57 -1.40 18.34
C SER A 166 18.20 -2.10 19.64
N VAL A 167 17.02 -1.82 20.19
CA VAL A 167 16.51 -2.42 21.44
C VAL A 167 15.95 -3.81 21.20
N ALA A 168 15.21 -3.98 20.10
CA ALA A 168 14.57 -5.26 19.76
C ALA A 168 15.60 -6.36 19.43
N SER A 169 16.78 -5.98 18.92
CA SER A 169 17.89 -6.90 18.60
C SER A 169 17.48 -8.16 17.83
N VAL A 170 16.53 -8.02 16.90
CA VAL A 170 16.01 -9.14 16.09
C VAL A 170 16.98 -9.43 14.95
N ASP A 171 17.41 -10.68 14.79
CA ASP A 171 18.08 -11.09 13.55
C ASP A 171 17.05 -11.14 12.42
N ASN A 172 17.13 -10.16 11.53
CA ASN A 172 16.20 -9.97 10.43
C ASN A 172 16.50 -10.87 9.22
N ARG A 173 17.52 -11.72 9.29
CA ARG A 173 17.90 -12.60 8.19
C ARG A 173 17.03 -13.85 8.21
N PRO A 174 16.39 -14.21 7.07
CA PRO A 174 15.62 -15.44 7.00
C PRO A 174 16.50 -16.66 7.26
N THR A 175 16.12 -17.50 8.20
CA THR A 175 16.87 -18.71 8.57
C THR A 175 17.04 -19.69 7.39
N THR A 176 16.14 -19.68 6.44
CA THR A 176 16.18 -20.50 5.23
C THR A 176 17.26 -20.09 4.23
N ILE A 177 17.81 -18.87 4.33
CA ILE A 177 18.89 -18.39 3.44
C ILE A 177 20.28 -18.70 4.06
N MET A 178 20.33 -19.03 5.36
CA MET A 178 21.58 -19.30 6.09
C MET A 178 21.97 -20.79 6.10
N GLY A 179 21.18 -21.63 5.52
CA GLY A 179 21.43 -23.07 5.47
C GLY A 179 21.90 -23.54 4.10
N LYS A 180 23.14 -23.15 3.71
CA LYS A 180 24.04 -24.03 2.90
C LYS A 180 25.37 -23.35 2.71
#